data_16d327897a26d325fe507670cb0dc9b8
#
_entry.id   16d327897a26d325fe507670cb0dc9b8
#
_cell.length_a   1.000
_cell.length_b   1.000
_cell.length_c   1.000
_cell.angle_alpha   90.00
_cell.angle_beta   90.00
_cell.angle_gamma   90.00
#
_symmetry.space_group_name_H-M   'P 1'
#
loop_
_entity.id
_entity.type
_entity.pdbx_description
1 polymer ?
#
loop_
_entity_poly.entity_id
_entity_poly.type
_entity_poly.pdbx_seq_one_letter_code
_entity_poly.pdbx_strand_id
1 'polypeptide(L)'
;MSRQTPRLAVLAGLIVALPFVSRADDASVPKLPLGISRTLYEVSVPKGAEPTPEKAALGDKLFNDKRLSVNDGVSCATCHDPQKGFVDHKPLAEGVAAPKERTKRNSPTVLNAMFNATQFWDGRAPSLEEQAKLPILNPIEMGQKTPDDVVAKVRKVPEYAQAFQKLNGREPTYDDIASAIAAFERTQMAGDSPFDRFIAGDEKAIDASAKRGWALFNGKGRCTNCHAFGTTSPLFSDQKFHNIGIAAHKTDFIGLARRATTIVRSGDLKQIDEVAIQSDLTELGRFLVTKQSNDIGAFKTPTLRNIAITGPYMHDGSMPTLWDVMDHYNKGGVPNPNLDGGMQRLGLTEAEIDDMVAFLATLTSDRFAAFGKHEMARQRGQKTKRPERDTDAAMGRKGNLGDLAPNPNLKNPAGIGVILPPKS
;
A
#
# COMPACT_ATOMS: atom_id res chain seq x y z
N MET A 1 37.61 75.90 18.39
CA MET A 1 36.51 74.93 18.44
C MET A 1 36.40 74.24 17.08
N SER A 2 37.08 73.13 16.97
CA SER A 2 37.21 72.35 15.73
C SER A 2 36.14 71.17 15.78
N ARG A 3 35.22 71.13 14.83
CA ARG A 3 34.21 70.02 14.68
C ARG A 3 34.83 68.94 13.80
N GLN A 4 35.13 67.79 14.41
CA GLN A 4 35.50 66.59 13.69
C GLN A 4 34.20 65.84 13.23
N THR A 5 34.10 65.57 11.93
CA THR A 5 33.08 64.73 11.32
C THR A 5 33.57 63.27 11.31
N PRO A 6 32.71 62.25 11.67
CA PRO A 6 33.14 60.86 11.60
C PRO A 6 33.04 60.34 10.16
N ARG A 7 34.12 59.70 9.70
CA ARG A 7 34.15 58.95 8.42
C ARG A 7 33.48 57.61 8.61
N LEU A 8 32.37 57.35 7.86
CA LEU A 8 31.78 56.04 7.73
C LEU A 8 32.70 55.15 6.87
N ALA A 9 33.18 54.06 7.44
CA ALA A 9 33.87 53.01 6.69
C ALA A 9 32.80 52.06 6.07
N VAL A 10 32.76 52.01 4.74
CA VAL A 10 31.92 51.03 3.99
C VAL A 10 32.69 49.72 3.97
N LEU A 11 32.23 48.74 4.72
CA LEU A 11 32.70 47.35 4.56
C LEU A 11 32.07 46.76 3.28
N ALA A 12 32.89 46.58 2.26
CA ALA A 12 32.55 45.81 1.08
C ALA A 12 32.54 44.31 1.43
N GLY A 13 31.36 43.73 1.62
CA GLY A 13 31.21 42.31 1.83
C GLY A 13 31.52 41.52 0.55
N LEU A 14 32.56 40.69 0.60
CA LEU A 14 32.91 39.74 -0.44
C LEU A 14 31.85 38.66 -0.46
N ILE A 15 30.94 38.70 -1.44
CA ILE A 15 30.02 37.58 -1.71
C ILE A 15 30.86 36.50 -2.40
N VAL A 16 31.28 35.48 -1.66
CA VAL A 16 31.86 34.28 -2.22
C VAL A 16 30.70 33.48 -2.87
N ALA A 17 30.58 33.59 -4.18
CA ALA A 17 29.71 32.69 -4.95
C ALA A 17 30.29 31.28 -4.86
N LEU A 18 29.71 30.45 -4.02
CA LEU A 18 29.98 29.02 -4.06
C LEU A 18 29.54 28.47 -5.44
N PRO A 19 30.40 27.75 -6.15
CA PRO A 19 29.98 27.12 -7.42
C PRO A 19 28.85 26.19 -7.14
N PHE A 20 27.73 26.39 -7.84
CA PHE A 20 26.69 25.40 -7.99
C PHE A 20 27.33 24.17 -8.66
N VAL A 21 27.75 23.20 -7.88
CA VAL A 21 28.15 21.90 -8.42
C VAL A 21 26.88 21.28 -9.01
N SER A 22 26.69 21.48 -10.32
CA SER A 22 25.79 20.65 -11.10
C SER A 22 26.25 19.21 -10.89
N ARG A 23 25.50 18.45 -10.05
CA ARG A 23 25.71 17.01 -9.98
C ARG A 23 25.44 16.49 -11.38
N ALA A 24 26.49 16.00 -12.03
CA ALA A 24 26.35 15.24 -13.28
C ALA A 24 25.26 14.18 -13.04
N ASP A 25 24.36 14.02 -14.03
CA ASP A 25 23.34 12.98 -13.98
C ASP A 25 24.07 11.64 -13.76
N ASP A 26 23.93 11.11 -12.55
CA ASP A 26 24.47 9.82 -12.19
C ASP A 26 23.70 8.77 -13.00
N ALA A 27 24.39 8.13 -13.93
CA ALA A 27 23.82 7.13 -14.84
C ALA A 27 23.15 5.95 -14.11
N SER A 28 23.28 5.88 -12.77
CA SER A 28 22.69 4.83 -11.92
C SER A 28 21.20 5.06 -11.59
N VAL A 29 20.68 6.30 -11.74
CA VAL A 29 19.29 6.61 -11.45
C VAL A 29 18.47 6.63 -12.76
N PRO A 30 17.43 5.82 -12.90
CA PRO A 30 16.59 5.83 -14.10
C PRO A 30 15.84 7.16 -14.23
N LYS A 31 15.29 7.42 -15.44
CA LYS A 31 14.36 8.54 -15.62
C LYS A 31 13.13 8.32 -14.74
N LEU A 32 12.95 9.18 -13.76
CA LEU A 32 11.84 9.10 -12.82
C LEU A 32 10.60 9.77 -13.40
N PRO A 33 9.40 9.22 -13.17
CA PRO A 33 8.15 9.87 -13.54
C PRO A 33 7.92 11.11 -12.67
N LEU A 34 7.20 12.09 -13.21
CA LEU A 34 6.79 13.29 -12.47
C LEU A 34 6.02 12.87 -11.20
N GLY A 35 6.30 13.54 -10.09
CA GLY A 35 5.73 13.20 -8.78
C GLY A 35 6.55 12.19 -7.97
N ILE A 36 7.60 11.58 -8.53
CA ILE A 36 8.57 10.74 -7.81
C ILE A 36 9.89 11.48 -7.74
N SER A 37 10.33 11.82 -6.54
CA SER A 37 11.59 12.55 -6.35
C SER A 37 12.80 11.62 -6.41
N ARG A 38 13.93 12.17 -6.89
CA ARG A 38 15.22 11.48 -6.89
C ARG A 38 15.63 11.03 -5.49
N THR A 39 15.46 11.90 -4.50
CA THR A 39 15.79 11.59 -3.11
C THR A 39 14.98 10.40 -2.58
N LEU A 40 13.66 10.35 -2.88
CA LEU A 40 12.84 9.21 -2.49
C LEU A 40 13.33 7.92 -3.14
N TYR A 41 13.66 7.95 -4.44
CA TYR A 41 14.20 6.79 -5.14
C TYR A 41 15.50 6.30 -4.48
N GLU A 42 16.48 7.19 -4.28
CA GLU A 42 17.80 6.87 -3.72
C GLU A 42 17.71 6.27 -2.30
N VAL A 43 16.80 6.75 -1.44
CA VAL A 43 16.65 6.22 -0.08
C VAL A 43 15.83 4.91 -0.05
N SER A 44 15.05 4.63 -1.10
CA SER A 44 14.19 3.44 -1.18
C SER A 44 14.85 2.24 -1.87
N VAL A 45 15.96 2.45 -2.58
CA VAL A 45 16.72 1.38 -3.22
C VAL A 45 17.89 1.01 -2.30
N PRO A 46 17.89 -0.18 -1.67
CA PRO A 46 19.02 -0.64 -0.89
C PRO A 46 20.28 -0.73 -1.76
N LYS A 47 21.42 -0.37 -1.21
CA LYS A 47 22.70 -0.46 -1.92
C LYS A 47 22.94 -1.91 -2.40
N GLY A 48 23.22 -2.08 -3.70
CA GLY A 48 23.39 -3.39 -4.34
C GLY A 48 22.08 -4.08 -4.77
N ALA A 49 20.93 -3.43 -4.55
CA ALA A 49 19.63 -3.89 -5.01
C ALA A 49 19.08 -3.04 -6.17
N GLU A 50 19.93 -2.25 -6.79
CA GLU A 50 19.60 -1.43 -7.97
C GLU A 50 19.07 -2.34 -9.12
N PRO A 51 17.96 -1.98 -9.76
CA PRO A 51 17.40 -2.79 -10.82
C PRO A 51 18.18 -2.59 -12.13
N THR A 52 19.24 -3.41 -12.36
CA THR A 52 19.88 -3.39 -13.68
C THR A 52 18.90 -3.86 -14.74
N PRO A 53 19.01 -3.39 -16.00
CA PRO A 53 18.10 -3.79 -17.08
C PRO A 53 18.02 -5.32 -17.25
N GLU A 54 19.14 -6.02 -17.16
CA GLU A 54 19.21 -7.47 -17.30
C GLU A 54 18.51 -8.20 -16.17
N LYS A 55 18.73 -7.75 -14.93
CA LYS A 55 18.11 -8.34 -13.75
C LYS A 55 16.60 -8.08 -13.70
N ALA A 56 16.18 -6.86 -14.06
CA ALA A 56 14.78 -6.50 -14.15
C ALA A 56 14.05 -7.30 -15.26
N ALA A 57 14.69 -7.48 -16.44
CA ALA A 57 14.12 -8.29 -17.52
C ALA A 57 13.99 -9.77 -17.13
N LEU A 58 14.96 -10.32 -16.37
CA LEU A 58 14.82 -11.66 -15.81
C LEU A 58 13.68 -11.73 -14.79
N GLY A 59 13.55 -10.71 -13.93
CA GLY A 59 12.48 -10.60 -12.96
C GLY A 59 11.10 -10.53 -13.60
N ASP A 60 10.96 -9.78 -14.69
CA ASP A 60 9.71 -9.72 -15.48
C ASP A 60 9.29 -11.10 -15.98
N LYS A 61 10.23 -11.86 -16.57
CA LYS A 61 9.97 -13.23 -17.00
C LYS A 61 9.52 -14.14 -15.85
N LEU A 62 10.21 -14.08 -14.72
CA LEU A 62 9.87 -14.86 -13.52
C LEU A 62 8.52 -14.46 -12.94
N PHE A 63 8.21 -13.16 -12.90
CA PHE A 63 6.93 -12.62 -12.42
C PHE A 63 5.74 -13.14 -13.23
N ASN A 64 5.93 -13.34 -14.53
CA ASN A 64 4.90 -13.84 -15.44
C ASN A 64 4.89 -15.38 -15.59
N ASP A 65 5.87 -16.09 -15.03
CA ASP A 65 6.05 -17.53 -15.27
C ASP A 65 5.21 -18.39 -14.32
N LYS A 66 4.19 -19.04 -14.87
CA LYS A 66 3.31 -19.94 -14.13
C LYS A 66 4.02 -21.19 -13.61
N ARG A 67 5.16 -21.57 -14.20
CA ARG A 67 5.96 -22.73 -13.75
C ARG A 67 6.50 -22.56 -12.34
N LEU A 68 6.53 -21.34 -11.80
CA LEU A 68 6.89 -21.10 -10.39
C LEU A 68 5.85 -21.65 -9.41
N SER A 69 4.59 -21.88 -9.84
CA SER A 69 3.58 -22.52 -8.99
C SER A 69 3.67 -24.07 -9.02
N VAL A 70 3.06 -24.72 -8.05
CA VAL A 70 3.16 -26.19 -7.89
C VAL A 70 2.54 -26.95 -9.06
N ASN A 71 1.48 -26.43 -9.65
CA ASN A 71 0.70 -27.02 -10.74
C ASN A 71 0.85 -26.31 -12.08
N ASP A 72 1.84 -25.39 -12.21
CA ASP A 72 2.09 -24.55 -13.38
C ASP A 72 0.84 -23.72 -13.83
N GLY A 73 -0.06 -23.44 -12.90
CA GLY A 73 -1.37 -22.81 -13.16
C GLY A 73 -1.38 -21.29 -12.96
N VAL A 74 -0.60 -20.78 -12.03
CA VAL A 74 -0.60 -19.37 -11.62
C VAL A 74 0.82 -18.79 -11.58
N SER A 75 0.91 -17.48 -11.75
CA SER A 75 2.13 -16.68 -11.60
C SER A 75 1.84 -15.46 -10.74
N CYS A 76 2.83 -14.63 -10.42
CA CYS A 76 2.58 -13.35 -9.76
C CYS A 76 1.60 -12.49 -10.57
N ALA A 77 1.75 -12.45 -11.89
CA ALA A 77 0.88 -11.72 -12.81
C ALA A 77 -0.57 -12.25 -12.84
N THR A 78 -0.86 -13.43 -12.31
CA THR A 78 -2.24 -13.93 -12.20
C THR A 78 -3.07 -13.09 -11.22
N CYS A 79 -2.45 -12.67 -10.10
CA CYS A 79 -3.09 -11.83 -9.08
C CYS A 79 -2.67 -10.36 -9.21
N HIS A 80 -1.57 -10.09 -9.91
CA HIS A 80 -1.00 -8.75 -10.13
C HIS A 80 -0.83 -8.47 -11.62
N ASP A 81 -1.96 -8.35 -12.36
CA ASP A 81 -1.98 -8.16 -13.82
C ASP A 81 -1.37 -6.80 -14.22
N PRO A 82 -0.22 -6.76 -14.93
CA PRO A 82 0.45 -5.52 -15.31
C PRO A 82 -0.41 -4.58 -16.17
N GLN A 83 -1.37 -5.13 -16.92
CA GLN A 83 -2.26 -4.35 -17.78
C GLN A 83 -3.42 -3.72 -17.01
N LYS A 84 -3.68 -4.19 -15.78
CA LYS A 84 -4.81 -3.77 -14.94
C LYS A 84 -4.35 -3.08 -13.66
N GLY A 85 -3.22 -2.38 -13.68
CA GLY A 85 -2.70 -1.69 -12.50
C GLY A 85 -2.11 -2.63 -11.46
N PHE A 86 -1.68 -3.84 -11.86
CA PHE A 86 -1.11 -4.87 -10.99
C PHE A 86 -2.05 -5.34 -9.88
N VAL A 87 -3.34 -5.50 -10.22
CA VAL A 87 -4.37 -6.15 -9.40
C VAL A 87 -5.20 -7.10 -10.26
N ASP A 88 -5.95 -8.02 -9.65
CA ASP A 88 -6.81 -8.99 -10.35
C ASP A 88 -8.28 -8.57 -10.43
N HIS A 89 -8.64 -7.42 -9.83
CA HIS A 89 -10.01 -6.90 -9.72
C HIS A 89 -11.00 -7.85 -9.03
N LYS A 90 -10.50 -8.78 -8.24
CA LYS A 90 -11.32 -9.67 -7.40
C LYS A 90 -11.26 -9.22 -5.95
N PRO A 91 -12.31 -9.39 -5.16
CA PRO A 91 -12.22 -9.14 -3.72
C PRO A 91 -11.12 -9.96 -3.05
N LEU A 92 -11.05 -11.24 -3.38
CA LEU A 92 -10.08 -12.20 -2.84
C LEU A 92 -9.44 -12.98 -3.99
N ALA A 93 -8.11 -13.11 -3.96
CA ALA A 93 -7.34 -13.72 -5.02
C ALA A 93 -7.57 -15.25 -5.13
N GLU A 94 -7.45 -15.76 -6.34
CA GLU A 94 -7.57 -17.17 -6.68
C GLU A 94 -6.18 -17.73 -7.09
N GLY A 95 -5.56 -18.45 -6.16
CA GLY A 95 -4.31 -19.16 -6.40
C GLY A 95 -4.52 -20.62 -6.80
N VAL A 96 -3.53 -21.48 -6.54
CA VAL A 96 -3.56 -22.92 -6.89
C VAL A 96 -4.65 -23.72 -6.16
N ALA A 97 -5.10 -23.22 -5.00
CA ALA A 97 -6.15 -23.87 -4.22
C ALA A 97 -7.57 -23.57 -4.73
N ALA A 98 -7.72 -22.60 -5.67
CA ALA A 98 -9.02 -22.25 -6.23
C ALA A 98 -9.61 -23.42 -7.07
N PRO A 99 -10.94 -23.57 -7.13
CA PRO A 99 -11.97 -22.74 -6.50
C PRO A 99 -12.31 -23.11 -5.04
N LYS A 100 -11.67 -24.14 -4.48
CA LYS A 100 -11.98 -24.64 -3.12
C LYS A 100 -11.67 -23.62 -2.05
N GLU A 101 -10.56 -22.91 -2.23
CA GLU A 101 -10.08 -21.95 -1.28
C GLU A 101 -9.51 -20.70 -1.99
N ARG A 102 -9.72 -19.53 -1.41
CA ARG A 102 -9.19 -18.24 -1.86
C ARG A 102 -8.44 -17.58 -0.74
N THR A 103 -7.54 -16.66 -1.10
CA THR A 103 -6.90 -15.79 -0.10
C THR A 103 -7.96 -15.07 0.74
N LYS A 104 -7.62 -14.65 1.95
CA LYS A 104 -8.51 -13.86 2.80
C LYS A 104 -8.27 -12.36 2.68
N ARG A 105 -7.34 -11.96 1.79
CA ARG A 105 -6.99 -10.56 1.55
C ARG A 105 -7.00 -10.24 0.06
N ASN A 106 -7.33 -8.99 -0.22
CA ASN A 106 -7.26 -8.42 -1.56
C ASN A 106 -5.81 -8.28 -2.02
N SER A 107 -5.55 -8.47 -3.32
CA SER A 107 -4.23 -8.29 -3.94
C SER A 107 -3.88 -6.81 -4.04
N PRO A 108 -2.90 -6.30 -3.28
CA PRO A 108 -2.48 -4.90 -3.40
C PRO A 108 -1.69 -4.69 -4.70
N THR A 109 -1.73 -3.47 -5.23
CA THR A 109 -0.94 -3.14 -6.43
C THR A 109 0.58 -3.22 -6.17
N VAL A 110 1.33 -3.64 -7.20
CA VAL A 110 2.80 -3.59 -7.24
C VAL A 110 3.32 -2.19 -7.60
N LEU A 111 2.43 -1.34 -8.17
CA LEU A 111 2.83 0.03 -8.53
C LEU A 111 3.36 0.79 -7.33
N ASN A 112 4.58 1.30 -7.44
CA ASN A 112 5.27 2.03 -6.39
C ASN A 112 5.55 1.22 -5.10
N ALA A 113 5.41 -0.11 -5.11
CA ALA A 113 5.62 -0.95 -3.93
C ALA A 113 7.03 -0.83 -3.34
N MET A 114 8.04 -0.49 -4.16
CA MET A 114 9.41 -0.24 -3.70
C MET A 114 9.54 0.86 -2.66
N PHE A 115 8.59 1.78 -2.60
CA PHE A 115 8.59 2.91 -1.67
C PHE A 115 7.85 2.60 -0.35
N ASN A 116 7.25 1.43 -0.21
CA ASN A 116 6.64 1.02 1.04
C ASN A 116 7.72 0.66 2.07
N ALA A 117 7.57 1.14 3.30
CA ALA A 117 8.47 0.77 4.40
C ALA A 117 8.44 -0.73 4.72
N THR A 118 7.28 -1.37 4.54
CA THR A 118 7.09 -2.81 4.68
C THR A 118 6.06 -3.29 3.67
N GLN A 119 6.09 -4.57 3.31
CA GLN A 119 5.20 -5.16 2.33
C GLN A 119 4.04 -5.92 2.98
N PHE A 120 2.99 -6.20 2.20
CA PHE A 120 1.69 -6.72 2.62
C PHE A 120 0.85 -5.71 3.43
N TRP A 121 -0.44 -6.04 3.59
CA TRP A 121 -1.39 -5.23 4.35
C TRP A 121 -1.05 -5.11 5.84
N ASP A 122 -0.40 -6.13 6.42
CA ASP A 122 0.03 -6.18 7.83
C ASP A 122 1.50 -5.82 8.04
N GLY A 123 2.25 -5.59 6.96
CA GLY A 123 3.66 -5.21 7.02
C GLY A 123 4.59 -6.32 7.51
N ARG A 124 4.23 -7.60 7.29
CA ARG A 124 5.02 -8.73 7.78
C ARG A 124 6.36 -8.93 7.04
N ALA A 125 6.45 -8.50 5.80
CA ALA A 125 7.71 -8.60 5.05
C ALA A 125 8.45 -7.25 5.02
N PRO A 126 9.76 -7.23 5.38
CA PRO A 126 10.53 -6.00 5.49
C PRO A 126 11.04 -5.44 4.15
N SER A 127 11.01 -6.22 3.08
CA SER A 127 11.49 -5.82 1.75
C SER A 127 10.69 -6.48 0.64
N LEU A 128 10.91 -6.07 -0.62
CA LEU A 128 10.34 -6.72 -1.80
C LEU A 128 10.87 -8.15 -1.96
N GLU A 129 12.15 -8.38 -1.68
CA GLU A 129 12.76 -9.70 -1.75
C GLU A 129 12.10 -10.67 -0.78
N GLU A 130 11.92 -10.26 0.48
CA GLU A 130 11.25 -11.10 1.48
C GLU A 130 9.77 -11.30 1.16
N GLN A 131 9.12 -10.30 0.57
CA GLN A 131 7.74 -10.42 0.12
C GLN A 131 7.62 -11.44 -1.03
N ALA A 132 8.49 -11.36 -2.06
CA ALA A 132 8.43 -12.23 -3.24
C ALA A 132 8.59 -13.73 -2.92
N LYS A 133 9.24 -14.07 -1.82
CA LYS A 133 9.41 -15.45 -1.36
C LYS A 133 8.13 -16.11 -0.86
N LEU A 134 7.27 -15.33 -0.17
CA LEU A 134 6.16 -15.90 0.60
C LEU A 134 5.03 -16.47 -0.28
N PRO A 135 4.50 -15.75 -1.30
CA PRO A 135 3.44 -16.27 -2.15
C PRO A 135 3.81 -17.55 -2.89
N ILE A 136 5.09 -17.73 -3.25
CA ILE A 136 5.57 -18.90 -3.97
C ILE A 136 5.42 -20.17 -3.10
N LEU A 137 5.64 -20.05 -1.79
CA LEU A 137 5.54 -21.16 -0.84
C LEU A 137 4.14 -21.27 -0.21
N ASN A 138 3.27 -20.25 -0.34
CA ASN A 138 1.96 -20.26 0.28
C ASN A 138 1.05 -21.29 -0.39
N PRO A 139 0.48 -22.26 0.36
CA PRO A 139 -0.30 -23.37 -0.20
C PRO A 139 -1.58 -22.94 -0.91
N ILE A 140 -2.13 -21.76 -0.61
CA ILE A 140 -3.31 -21.22 -1.30
C ILE A 140 -2.89 -20.46 -2.57
N GLU A 141 -1.75 -19.77 -2.55
CA GLU A 141 -1.34 -18.87 -3.64
C GLU A 141 -0.60 -19.63 -4.76
N MET A 142 0.67 -20.02 -4.57
CA MET A 142 1.46 -20.71 -5.59
C MET A 142 1.87 -22.15 -5.18
N GLY A 143 1.83 -22.50 -3.90
CA GLY A 143 1.79 -23.86 -3.37
C GLY A 143 3.07 -24.67 -3.45
N GLN A 144 4.24 -24.07 -3.72
CA GLN A 144 5.51 -24.81 -3.66
C GLN A 144 5.82 -25.25 -2.22
N LYS A 145 6.40 -26.44 -2.05
CA LYS A 145 6.61 -26.99 -0.72
C LYS A 145 7.86 -26.41 -0.05
N THR A 146 8.94 -26.27 -0.81
CA THR A 146 10.23 -25.83 -0.31
C THR A 146 10.90 -24.82 -1.26
N PRO A 147 11.81 -23.97 -0.77
CA PRO A 147 12.68 -23.16 -1.61
C PRO A 147 13.46 -23.97 -2.66
N ASP A 148 13.91 -25.17 -2.31
CA ASP A 148 14.67 -26.03 -3.21
C ASP A 148 13.83 -26.53 -4.39
N ASP A 149 12.54 -26.78 -4.20
CA ASP A 149 11.63 -27.14 -5.30
C ASP A 149 11.52 -25.99 -6.33
N VAL A 150 11.47 -24.74 -5.85
CA VAL A 150 11.45 -23.54 -6.72
C VAL A 150 12.76 -23.43 -7.50
N VAL A 151 13.88 -23.54 -6.81
CA VAL A 151 15.22 -23.48 -7.42
C VAL A 151 15.39 -24.58 -8.46
N ALA A 152 14.97 -25.82 -8.15
CA ALA A 152 15.03 -26.92 -9.09
C ALA A 152 14.20 -26.69 -10.37
N LYS A 153 13.01 -26.08 -10.23
CA LYS A 153 12.20 -25.69 -11.40
C LYS A 153 12.90 -24.63 -12.26
N VAL A 154 13.44 -23.59 -11.63
CA VAL A 154 14.15 -22.50 -12.34
C VAL A 154 15.38 -23.01 -13.07
N ARG A 155 16.19 -23.88 -12.44
CA ARG A 155 17.40 -24.50 -13.03
C ARG A 155 17.09 -25.36 -14.26
N LYS A 156 15.93 -26.00 -14.32
CA LYS A 156 15.51 -26.81 -15.48
C LYS A 156 15.17 -25.98 -16.71
N VAL A 157 15.03 -24.66 -16.57
CA VAL A 157 14.78 -23.74 -17.69
C VAL A 157 16.13 -23.21 -18.19
N PRO A 158 16.64 -23.63 -19.37
CA PRO A 158 17.97 -23.25 -19.83
C PRO A 158 18.20 -21.75 -19.89
N GLU A 159 17.19 -20.99 -20.29
CA GLU A 159 17.23 -19.52 -20.36
C GLU A 159 17.49 -18.92 -18.98
N TYR A 160 16.83 -19.41 -17.94
CA TYR A 160 17.02 -18.92 -16.57
C TYR A 160 18.39 -19.31 -16.00
N ALA A 161 18.79 -20.55 -16.20
CA ALA A 161 20.11 -21.01 -15.76
C ALA A 161 21.24 -20.17 -16.38
N GLN A 162 21.16 -19.89 -17.70
CA GLN A 162 22.11 -19.02 -18.40
C GLN A 162 22.08 -17.58 -17.89
N ALA A 163 20.87 -17.02 -17.67
CA ALA A 163 20.73 -15.66 -17.16
C ALA A 163 21.33 -15.50 -15.77
N PHE A 164 21.06 -16.41 -14.85
CA PHE A 164 21.67 -16.40 -13.51
C PHE A 164 23.16 -16.64 -13.54
N GLN A 165 23.64 -17.55 -14.40
CA GLN A 165 25.09 -17.75 -14.60
C GLN A 165 25.77 -16.46 -15.07
N LYS A 166 25.15 -15.72 -16.00
CA LYS A 166 25.68 -14.43 -16.49
C LYS A 166 25.67 -13.37 -15.39
N LEU A 167 24.58 -13.27 -14.59
CA LEU A 167 24.42 -12.25 -13.57
C LEU A 167 25.27 -12.51 -12.31
N ASN A 168 25.34 -13.76 -11.87
CA ASN A 168 25.88 -14.12 -10.56
C ASN A 168 27.14 -14.98 -10.64
N GLY A 169 27.54 -15.46 -11.82
CA GLY A 169 28.67 -16.39 -12.00
C GLY A 169 28.42 -17.81 -11.46
N ARG A 170 27.16 -18.11 -11.07
CA ARG A 170 26.76 -19.40 -10.47
C ARG A 170 25.28 -19.68 -10.73
N GLU A 171 24.87 -20.89 -10.40
CA GLU A 171 23.47 -21.27 -10.38
C GLU A 171 22.67 -20.45 -9.35
N PRO A 172 21.34 -20.23 -9.61
CA PRO A 172 20.50 -19.45 -8.73
C PRO A 172 20.27 -20.12 -7.37
N THR A 173 20.12 -19.29 -6.35
CA THR A 173 19.50 -19.60 -5.08
C THR A 173 18.05 -19.07 -5.06
N TYR A 174 17.29 -19.41 -4.03
CA TYR A 174 15.94 -18.85 -3.85
C TYR A 174 15.97 -17.32 -3.66
N ASP A 175 16.98 -16.82 -2.95
CA ASP A 175 17.21 -15.39 -2.78
C ASP A 175 17.51 -14.66 -4.10
N ASP A 176 18.25 -15.29 -5.01
CA ASP A 176 18.51 -14.72 -6.33
C ASP A 176 17.23 -14.60 -7.16
N ILE A 177 16.35 -15.61 -7.09
CA ILE A 177 15.04 -15.61 -7.76
C ILE A 177 14.17 -14.47 -7.21
N ALA A 178 14.04 -14.36 -5.89
CA ALA A 178 13.31 -13.30 -5.23
C ALA A 178 13.89 -11.91 -5.56
N SER A 179 15.22 -11.78 -5.58
CA SER A 179 15.91 -10.55 -5.91
C SER A 179 15.73 -10.13 -7.36
N ALA A 180 15.60 -11.08 -8.31
CA ALA A 180 15.27 -10.74 -9.68
C ALA A 180 13.80 -10.24 -9.82
N ILE A 181 12.85 -10.90 -9.16
CA ILE A 181 11.45 -10.46 -9.11
C ILE A 181 11.37 -9.07 -8.51
N ALA A 182 12.01 -8.82 -7.36
CA ALA A 182 12.07 -7.51 -6.71
C ALA A 182 12.71 -6.43 -7.59
N ALA A 183 13.71 -6.78 -8.41
CA ALA A 183 14.30 -5.85 -9.37
C ALA A 183 13.30 -5.42 -10.44
N PHE A 184 12.47 -6.34 -10.95
CA PHE A 184 11.36 -5.99 -11.84
C PHE A 184 10.33 -5.09 -11.16
N GLU A 185 9.89 -5.43 -9.95
CA GLU A 185 8.93 -4.63 -9.19
C GLU A 185 9.43 -3.21 -8.93
N ARG A 186 10.73 -3.01 -8.69
CA ARG A 186 11.36 -1.68 -8.57
C ARG A 186 11.26 -0.83 -9.84
N THR A 187 11.11 -1.44 -11.00
CA THR A 187 10.88 -0.70 -12.24
C THR A 187 9.43 -0.23 -12.40
N GLN A 188 8.50 -0.75 -11.57
CA GLN A 188 7.08 -0.44 -11.69
C GLN A 188 6.70 0.86 -10.96
N MET A 189 7.46 1.92 -11.24
CA MET A 189 7.16 3.27 -10.76
C MET A 189 6.04 3.89 -11.59
N ALA A 190 5.13 4.59 -10.91
CA ALA A 190 3.98 5.24 -11.51
C ALA A 190 3.77 6.64 -10.90
N GLY A 191 3.98 7.63 -11.74
CA GLY A 191 3.71 9.05 -11.56
C GLY A 191 3.12 9.58 -12.86
N ASP A 192 3.50 10.78 -13.28
CA ASP A 192 3.02 11.44 -14.52
C ASP A 192 1.48 11.53 -14.58
N SER A 193 0.84 11.71 -13.41
CA SER A 193 -0.62 11.85 -13.33
C SER A 193 -1.05 13.28 -13.63
N PRO A 194 -2.34 13.53 -13.96
CA PRO A 194 -2.89 14.87 -14.04
C PRO A 194 -2.62 15.70 -12.77
N PHE A 195 -2.72 15.07 -11.60
CA PHE A 195 -2.42 15.75 -10.32
C PHE A 195 -0.95 16.13 -10.19
N ASP A 196 -0.02 15.30 -10.66
CA ASP A 196 1.40 15.64 -10.63
C ASP A 196 1.70 16.88 -11.49
N ARG A 197 1.06 17.00 -12.67
CA ARG A 197 1.18 18.20 -13.52
C ARG A 197 0.57 19.43 -12.85
N PHE A 198 -0.58 19.27 -12.18
CA PHE A 198 -1.21 20.34 -11.42
C PHE A 198 -0.28 20.88 -10.33
N ILE A 199 0.32 20.01 -9.53
CA ILE A 199 1.29 20.40 -8.50
C ILE A 199 2.56 21.02 -9.11
N ALA A 200 2.93 20.61 -10.33
CA ALA A 200 4.05 21.23 -11.06
C ALA A 200 3.71 22.58 -11.71
N GLY A 201 2.47 23.08 -11.55
CA GLY A 201 2.05 24.42 -11.98
C GLY A 201 1.11 24.47 -13.20
N ASP A 202 0.71 23.31 -13.75
CA ASP A 202 -0.32 23.27 -14.80
C ASP A 202 -1.72 23.33 -14.18
N GLU A 203 -2.21 24.53 -13.97
CA GLU A 203 -3.55 24.78 -13.40
C GLU A 203 -4.71 24.16 -14.19
N LYS A 204 -4.49 23.75 -15.45
CA LYS A 204 -5.52 23.16 -16.31
C LYS A 204 -5.46 21.62 -16.32
N ALA A 205 -4.47 21.02 -15.68
CA ALA A 205 -4.27 19.56 -15.67
C ALA A 205 -5.42 18.82 -14.97
N ILE A 206 -6.12 19.47 -14.03
CA ILE A 206 -7.28 18.92 -13.33
C ILE A 206 -8.46 19.90 -13.38
N ASP A 207 -9.68 19.39 -13.38
CA ASP A 207 -10.90 20.19 -13.47
C ASP A 207 -11.30 20.85 -12.12
N ALA A 208 -12.35 21.67 -12.14
CA ALA A 208 -12.81 22.38 -10.96
C ALA A 208 -13.35 21.43 -9.87
N SER A 209 -13.96 20.31 -10.24
CA SER A 209 -14.44 19.29 -9.30
C SER A 209 -13.26 18.65 -8.56
N ALA A 210 -12.23 18.21 -9.29
CA ALA A 210 -11.03 17.65 -8.69
C ALA A 210 -10.29 18.67 -7.79
N LYS A 211 -10.27 19.96 -8.14
CA LYS A 211 -9.68 21.02 -7.28
C LYS A 211 -10.44 21.17 -5.96
N ARG A 212 -11.79 21.13 -6.00
CA ARG A 212 -12.60 21.13 -4.77
C ARG A 212 -12.36 19.86 -3.96
N GLY A 213 -12.26 18.69 -4.62
CA GLY A 213 -11.93 17.42 -3.98
C GLY A 213 -10.57 17.45 -3.29
N TRP A 214 -9.56 18.06 -3.92
CA TRP A 214 -8.25 18.28 -3.29
C TRP A 214 -8.33 19.18 -2.05
N ALA A 215 -9.11 20.25 -2.10
CA ALA A 215 -9.34 21.11 -0.94
C ALA A 215 -10.06 20.35 0.20
N LEU A 216 -11.06 19.53 -0.12
CA LEU A 216 -11.75 18.67 0.84
C LEU A 216 -10.81 17.63 1.45
N PHE A 217 -9.95 17.01 0.65
CA PHE A 217 -8.95 16.03 1.08
C PHE A 217 -8.01 16.59 2.15
N ASN A 218 -7.56 17.84 1.98
CA ASN A 218 -6.69 18.55 2.93
C ASN A 218 -7.44 19.15 4.12
N GLY A 219 -8.74 19.38 3.99
CA GLY A 219 -9.56 20.07 4.98
C GLY A 219 -10.58 19.16 5.65
N LYS A 220 -11.86 19.36 5.30
CA LYS A 220 -13.02 18.69 5.90
C LYS A 220 -12.93 17.16 5.88
N GLY A 221 -12.34 16.58 4.82
CA GLY A 221 -12.17 15.13 4.67
C GLY A 221 -11.10 14.52 5.57
N ARG A 222 -10.18 15.31 6.13
CA ARG A 222 -9.10 14.87 7.05
C ARG A 222 -8.21 13.73 6.51
N CYS A 223 -8.22 13.49 5.20
CA CYS A 223 -7.54 12.35 4.60
C CYS A 223 -6.02 12.41 4.78
N THR A 224 -5.46 13.63 4.87
CA THR A 224 -4.02 13.87 5.10
C THR A 224 -3.51 13.41 6.46
N ASN A 225 -4.39 13.08 7.41
CA ASN A 225 -3.96 12.52 8.70
C ASN A 225 -3.24 11.16 8.54
N CYS A 226 -3.67 10.36 7.54
CA CYS A 226 -3.05 9.07 7.20
C CYS A 226 -2.45 9.10 5.79
N HIS A 227 -3.11 9.79 4.84
CA HIS A 227 -2.68 9.91 3.46
C HIS A 227 -1.93 11.23 3.21
N ALA A 228 -0.88 11.46 4.01
CA ALA A 228 -0.04 12.65 3.87
C ALA A 228 0.54 12.77 2.46
N PHE A 229 0.58 14.01 1.94
CA PHE A 229 1.18 14.34 0.66
C PHE A 229 2.21 15.47 0.81
N GLY A 230 3.34 15.32 0.14
CA GLY A 230 4.42 16.32 0.12
C GLY A 230 5.63 15.78 -0.63
N THR A 231 6.68 16.58 -0.72
CA THR A 231 7.93 16.22 -1.44
C THR A 231 8.61 14.97 -0.89
N THR A 232 8.47 14.72 0.41
CA THR A 232 9.02 13.54 1.09
C THR A 232 8.00 12.40 1.23
N SER A 233 6.72 12.66 0.97
CA SER A 233 5.63 11.69 1.03
C SER A 233 4.73 11.76 -0.21
N PRO A 234 5.27 11.55 -1.42
CA PRO A 234 4.49 11.74 -2.66
C PRO A 234 3.48 10.60 -2.92
N LEU A 235 3.46 9.59 -2.08
CA LEU A 235 2.62 8.38 -2.27
C LEU A 235 1.25 8.48 -1.61
N PHE A 236 0.93 9.56 -0.92
CA PHE A 236 -0.30 9.66 -0.13
C PHE A 236 -0.42 8.53 0.90
N SER A 237 0.63 8.33 1.69
CA SER A 237 0.70 7.33 2.74
C SER A 237 1.66 7.78 3.83
N ASP A 238 1.28 7.60 5.08
CA ASP A 238 2.15 7.83 6.24
C ASP A 238 2.99 6.60 6.60
N GLN A 239 2.84 5.50 5.84
CA GLN A 239 3.52 4.21 6.03
C GLN A 239 3.23 3.55 7.39
N LYS A 240 2.15 3.97 8.09
CA LYS A 240 1.72 3.44 9.38
C LYS A 240 0.57 2.45 9.22
N PHE A 241 0.08 1.97 10.36
CA PHE A 241 -0.99 0.99 10.44
C PHE A 241 -2.15 1.57 11.24
N HIS A 242 -3.37 1.48 10.68
CA HIS A 242 -4.57 2.04 11.27
C HIS A 242 -5.71 1.02 11.25
N ASN A 243 -6.46 0.97 12.35
CA ASN A 243 -7.74 0.27 12.38
C ASN A 243 -8.83 1.25 11.96
N ILE A 244 -9.35 1.07 10.76
CA ILE A 244 -10.42 1.90 10.20
C ILE A 244 -11.81 1.23 10.32
N GLY A 245 -11.91 0.12 11.06
CA GLY A 245 -13.16 -0.54 11.39
C GLY A 245 -13.68 -1.53 10.33
N ILE A 246 -12.93 -1.86 9.27
CA ILE A 246 -13.38 -2.80 8.22
C ILE A 246 -13.59 -4.20 8.79
N ALA A 247 -12.62 -4.71 9.53
CA ALA A 247 -12.65 -6.03 10.13
C ALA A 247 -13.75 -6.17 11.21
N ALA A 248 -14.14 -5.07 11.86
CA ALA A 248 -15.09 -5.06 12.96
C ALA A 248 -16.52 -5.51 12.58
N HIS A 249 -16.86 -5.51 11.29
CA HIS A 249 -18.15 -6.01 10.83
C HIS A 249 -18.32 -7.54 10.93
N LYS A 250 -17.21 -8.28 11.09
CA LYS A 250 -17.19 -9.71 10.82
C LYS A 250 -16.89 -10.57 12.03
N THR A 251 -16.30 -10.02 13.14
CA THR A 251 -15.62 -10.90 14.08
C THR A 251 -15.56 -10.40 15.53
N ASP A 252 -15.51 -11.36 16.46
CA ASP A 252 -15.08 -11.16 17.83
C ASP A 252 -13.55 -11.01 17.90
N PHE A 253 -13.06 -9.77 17.82
CA PHE A 253 -11.63 -9.48 17.87
C PHE A 253 -10.93 -10.01 19.12
N ILE A 254 -11.58 -10.01 20.27
CA ILE A 254 -10.98 -10.46 21.53
C ILE A 254 -10.77 -11.97 21.49
N GLY A 255 -11.77 -12.72 21.04
CA GLY A 255 -11.66 -14.17 20.85
C GLY A 255 -10.59 -14.54 19.82
N LEU A 256 -10.55 -13.79 18.69
CA LEU A 256 -9.52 -13.98 17.66
C LEU A 256 -8.12 -13.70 18.18
N ALA A 257 -7.90 -12.59 18.91
CA ALA A 257 -6.60 -12.23 19.45
C ALA A 257 -6.09 -13.28 20.46
N ARG A 258 -6.96 -13.82 21.31
CA ARG A 258 -6.61 -14.92 22.22
C ARG A 258 -6.18 -16.17 21.46
N ARG A 259 -6.90 -16.58 20.41
CA ARG A 259 -6.50 -17.72 19.57
C ARG A 259 -5.17 -17.48 18.85
N ALA A 260 -4.97 -16.27 18.30
CA ALA A 260 -3.75 -15.92 17.59
C ALA A 260 -2.50 -16.01 18.48
N THR A 261 -2.58 -15.58 19.75
CA THR A 261 -1.44 -15.66 20.68
C THR A 261 -1.02 -17.09 21.01
N THR A 262 -1.92 -18.08 20.87
CA THR A 262 -1.56 -19.49 21.05
C THR A 262 -0.97 -20.11 19.79
N ILE A 263 -1.39 -19.67 18.62
CA ILE A 263 -0.98 -20.24 17.32
C ILE A 263 0.34 -19.63 16.86
N VAL A 264 0.47 -18.30 16.92
CA VAL A 264 1.63 -17.56 16.37
C VAL A 264 2.64 -17.23 17.49
N ARG A 265 3.08 -18.23 18.25
CA ARG A 265 4.03 -18.02 19.37
C ARG A 265 5.46 -17.76 18.90
N SER A 266 5.89 -18.43 17.83
CA SER A 266 7.29 -18.45 17.40
C SER A 266 7.75 -17.19 16.66
N GLY A 267 6.84 -16.37 16.12
CA GLY A 267 7.21 -15.26 15.23
C GLY A 267 7.73 -15.71 13.87
N ASP A 268 7.60 -17.00 13.53
CA ASP A 268 7.95 -17.53 12.21
C ASP A 268 7.14 -16.85 11.12
N LEU A 269 7.84 -16.23 10.18
CA LEU A 269 7.24 -15.47 9.10
C LEU A 269 6.35 -16.32 8.19
N LYS A 270 6.73 -17.57 7.93
CA LYS A 270 5.93 -18.52 7.16
C LYS A 270 4.60 -18.82 7.87
N GLN A 271 4.65 -19.11 9.16
CA GLN A 271 3.45 -19.36 9.96
C GLN A 271 2.53 -18.13 10.00
N ILE A 272 3.11 -16.92 10.14
CA ILE A 272 2.34 -15.67 10.09
C ILE A 272 1.69 -15.51 8.73
N ASP A 273 2.41 -15.80 7.64
CA ASP A 273 1.90 -15.71 6.28
C ASP A 273 0.71 -16.66 6.06
N GLU A 274 0.86 -17.92 6.42
CA GLU A 274 -0.21 -18.91 6.31
C GLU A 274 -1.46 -18.46 7.06
N VAL A 275 -1.32 -18.07 8.32
CA VAL A 275 -2.43 -17.60 9.17
C VAL A 275 -3.08 -16.34 8.59
N ALA A 276 -2.29 -15.39 8.10
CA ALA A 276 -2.77 -14.12 7.56
C ALA A 276 -3.58 -14.29 6.27
N ILE A 277 -3.31 -15.32 5.47
CA ILE A 277 -3.93 -15.50 4.15
C ILE A 277 -5.05 -16.56 4.19
N GLN A 278 -5.01 -17.52 5.12
CA GLN A 278 -5.88 -18.70 5.09
C GLN A 278 -6.97 -18.72 6.16
N SER A 279 -6.80 -18.00 7.26
CA SER A 279 -7.69 -18.13 8.42
C SER A 279 -8.53 -16.88 8.68
N ASP A 280 -9.51 -17.00 9.59
CA ASP A 280 -10.28 -15.88 10.13
C ASP A 280 -9.43 -14.94 11.00
N LEU A 281 -8.23 -15.37 11.40
CA LEU A 281 -7.24 -14.52 12.09
C LEU A 281 -6.68 -13.42 11.19
N THR A 282 -6.90 -13.50 9.88
CA THR A 282 -6.53 -12.45 8.90
C THR A 282 -6.96 -11.06 9.34
N GLU A 283 -8.13 -10.96 9.98
CA GLU A 283 -8.75 -9.69 10.41
C GLU A 283 -7.99 -9.02 11.57
N LEU A 284 -7.08 -9.73 12.23
CA LEU A 284 -6.22 -9.15 13.27
C LEU A 284 -5.14 -8.21 12.71
N GLY A 285 -4.86 -8.29 11.40
CA GLY A 285 -3.95 -7.38 10.71
C GLY A 285 -2.55 -7.34 11.34
N ARG A 286 -2.07 -6.14 11.65
CA ARG A 286 -0.73 -5.88 12.21
C ARG A 286 -0.46 -6.63 13.51
N PHE A 287 -1.49 -6.92 14.31
CA PHE A 287 -1.35 -7.71 15.53
C PHE A 287 -0.67 -9.07 15.30
N LEU A 288 -0.92 -9.73 14.18
CA LEU A 288 -0.26 -11.01 13.86
C LEU A 288 1.27 -10.90 13.85
N VAL A 289 1.78 -9.72 13.50
CA VAL A 289 3.23 -9.44 13.43
C VAL A 289 3.77 -8.98 14.77
N THR A 290 3.11 -8.00 15.41
CA THR A 290 3.64 -7.29 16.57
C THR A 290 3.22 -7.90 17.92
N LYS A 291 2.09 -8.58 17.95
CA LYS A 291 1.43 -9.07 19.18
C LYS A 291 1.02 -7.93 20.15
N GLN A 292 1.01 -6.68 19.68
CA GLN A 292 0.59 -5.55 20.48
C GLN A 292 -0.93 -5.36 20.37
N SER A 293 -1.63 -5.22 21.48
CA SER A 293 -3.09 -5.08 21.51
C SER A 293 -3.61 -3.88 20.72
N ASN A 294 -2.85 -2.79 20.67
CA ASN A 294 -3.21 -1.59 19.90
C ASN A 294 -3.20 -1.83 18.37
N ASP A 295 -2.53 -2.88 17.89
CA ASP A 295 -2.43 -3.23 16.50
C ASP A 295 -3.54 -4.18 16.01
N ILE A 296 -4.48 -4.56 16.89
CA ILE A 296 -5.61 -5.42 16.53
C ILE A 296 -6.49 -4.73 15.49
N GLY A 297 -6.64 -5.38 14.33
CA GLY A 297 -7.44 -4.88 13.22
C GLY A 297 -6.82 -3.72 12.46
N ALA A 298 -5.54 -3.40 12.73
CA ALA A 298 -4.81 -2.37 12.03
C ALA A 298 -4.15 -2.90 10.74
N PHE A 299 -4.25 -2.12 9.66
CA PHE A 299 -3.66 -2.41 8.37
C PHE A 299 -2.88 -1.20 7.85
N LYS A 300 -1.88 -1.47 7.00
CA LYS A 300 -1.02 -0.45 6.43
C LYS A 300 -1.82 0.55 5.58
N THR A 301 -1.56 1.85 5.75
CA THR A 301 -2.04 2.89 4.86
C THR A 301 -1.50 2.66 3.45
N PRO A 302 -2.35 2.32 2.45
CA PRO A 302 -1.87 2.10 1.08
C PRO A 302 -1.59 3.43 0.39
N THR A 303 -0.82 3.38 -0.71
CA THR A 303 -0.73 4.51 -1.63
C THR A 303 -2.10 4.82 -2.24
N LEU A 304 -2.37 6.12 -2.52
CA LEU A 304 -3.53 6.51 -3.33
C LEU A 304 -3.19 6.73 -4.80
N ARG A 305 -1.91 6.64 -5.18
CA ARG A 305 -1.54 6.71 -6.59
C ARG A 305 -2.16 5.56 -7.36
N ASN A 306 -2.79 5.88 -8.48
CA ASN A 306 -3.54 4.94 -9.32
C ASN A 306 -4.75 4.28 -8.63
N ILE A 307 -5.28 4.87 -7.55
CA ILE A 307 -6.37 4.27 -6.77
C ILE A 307 -7.62 3.99 -7.61
N ALA A 308 -7.90 4.81 -8.63
CA ALA A 308 -9.07 4.63 -9.49
C ALA A 308 -9.10 3.30 -10.26
N ILE A 309 -7.93 2.67 -10.44
CA ILE A 309 -7.77 1.43 -11.21
C ILE A 309 -7.43 0.21 -10.33
N THR A 310 -7.43 0.33 -9.02
CA THR A 310 -7.01 -0.76 -8.13
C THR A 310 -8.14 -1.31 -7.25
N GLY A 311 -9.39 -1.06 -7.65
CA GLY A 311 -10.55 -1.67 -7.00
C GLY A 311 -10.63 -3.19 -7.24
N PRO A 312 -11.37 -3.93 -6.38
CA PRO A 312 -12.11 -3.45 -5.21
C PRO A 312 -11.18 -3.08 -4.05
N TYR A 313 -11.70 -2.29 -3.13
CA TYR A 313 -10.91 -1.61 -2.10
C TYR A 313 -10.99 -2.30 -0.75
N MET A 314 -10.12 -1.86 0.17
CA MET A 314 -9.85 -2.37 1.51
C MET A 314 -9.03 -3.67 1.48
N HIS A 315 -8.49 -4.04 2.63
CA HIS A 315 -7.65 -5.24 2.76
C HIS A 315 -8.38 -6.55 2.40
N ASP A 316 -9.70 -6.54 2.44
CA ASP A 316 -10.60 -7.66 2.16
C ASP A 316 -11.38 -7.53 0.85
N GLY A 317 -11.15 -6.45 0.09
CA GLY A 317 -11.85 -6.18 -1.16
C GLY A 317 -13.35 -5.93 -1.02
N SER A 318 -13.84 -5.58 0.18
CA SER A 318 -15.28 -5.46 0.47
C SER A 318 -15.96 -4.26 -0.18
N MET A 319 -15.18 -3.27 -0.64
CA MET A 319 -15.72 -2.05 -1.22
C MET A 319 -15.46 -1.98 -2.72
N PRO A 320 -16.49 -2.14 -3.57
CA PRO A 320 -16.31 -2.23 -5.02
C PRO A 320 -16.05 -0.88 -5.71
N THR A 321 -16.37 0.25 -5.07
CA THR A 321 -16.23 1.59 -5.66
C THR A 321 -15.59 2.60 -4.71
N LEU A 322 -14.99 3.66 -5.27
CA LEU A 322 -14.48 4.78 -4.46
C LEU A 322 -15.59 5.52 -3.70
N TRP A 323 -16.82 5.51 -4.19
CA TRP A 323 -17.96 6.04 -3.45
C TRP A 323 -18.25 5.24 -2.18
N ASP A 324 -18.08 3.91 -2.21
CA ASP A 324 -18.21 3.07 -1.01
C ASP A 324 -17.14 3.39 0.02
N VAL A 325 -15.91 3.58 -0.46
CA VAL A 325 -14.78 3.99 0.36
C VAL A 325 -15.07 5.33 1.03
N MET A 326 -15.52 6.31 0.25
CA MET A 326 -15.85 7.65 0.78
C MET A 326 -17.02 7.62 1.76
N ASP A 327 -18.04 6.79 1.50
CA ASP A 327 -19.16 6.60 2.41
C ASP A 327 -18.71 6.00 3.76
N HIS A 328 -17.81 5.02 3.73
CA HIS A 328 -17.22 4.43 4.94
C HIS A 328 -16.50 5.49 5.80
N TYR A 329 -15.63 6.29 5.18
CA TYR A 329 -14.95 7.37 5.90
C TYR A 329 -15.91 8.49 6.34
N ASN A 330 -16.90 8.83 5.52
CA ASN A 330 -17.92 9.83 5.88
C ASN A 330 -18.71 9.44 7.13
N LYS A 331 -18.91 8.14 7.34
CA LYS A 331 -19.57 7.57 8.53
C LYS A 331 -18.64 7.42 9.74
N GLY A 332 -17.35 7.63 9.59
CA GLY A 332 -16.33 7.47 10.64
C GLY A 332 -15.97 6.02 10.95
N GLY A 333 -16.07 5.13 9.95
CA GLY A 333 -15.74 3.71 10.12
C GLY A 333 -16.76 2.94 10.96
N VAL A 334 -16.38 1.71 11.37
CA VAL A 334 -17.19 0.90 12.30
C VAL A 334 -16.60 0.94 13.70
N PRO A 335 -17.37 1.36 14.71
CA PRO A 335 -16.89 1.44 16.08
C PRO A 335 -16.37 0.11 16.59
N ASN A 336 -15.19 0.13 17.17
CA ASN A 336 -14.57 -0.99 17.89
C ASN A 336 -13.53 -0.44 18.86
N PRO A 337 -13.08 -1.24 19.85
CA PRO A 337 -12.17 -0.76 20.90
C PRO A 337 -10.82 -0.22 20.40
N ASN A 338 -10.38 -0.64 19.21
CA ASN A 338 -9.10 -0.27 18.62
C ASN A 338 -9.26 0.67 17.43
N LEU A 339 -10.47 1.23 17.18
CA LEU A 339 -10.69 2.17 16.09
C LEU A 339 -9.74 3.36 16.21
N ASP A 340 -9.07 3.72 15.11
CA ASP A 340 -8.16 4.87 15.09
C ASP A 340 -8.90 6.16 15.44
N GLY A 341 -8.31 6.99 16.31
CA GLY A 341 -8.90 8.24 16.78
C GLY A 341 -9.13 9.28 15.67
N GLY A 342 -8.47 9.13 14.52
CA GLY A 342 -8.72 9.92 13.30
C GLY A 342 -10.02 9.57 12.58
N MET A 343 -10.61 8.40 12.86
CA MET A 343 -11.85 7.93 12.26
C MET A 343 -13.06 8.60 12.92
N GLN A 344 -13.52 9.69 12.32
CA GLN A 344 -14.65 10.49 12.78
C GLN A 344 -15.61 10.77 11.64
N ARG A 345 -16.89 11.03 11.95
CA ARG A 345 -17.87 11.45 10.95
C ARG A 345 -17.42 12.75 10.29
N LEU A 346 -17.41 12.77 8.96
CA LEU A 346 -16.93 13.92 8.17
C LEU A 346 -18.04 14.89 7.80
N GLY A 347 -19.28 14.42 7.67
CA GLY A 347 -20.43 15.23 7.25
C GLY A 347 -20.32 15.72 5.80
N LEU A 348 -19.71 14.94 4.93
CA LEU A 348 -19.62 15.25 3.49
C LEU A 348 -20.98 15.04 2.84
N THR A 349 -21.37 15.98 1.99
CA THR A 349 -22.52 15.86 1.09
C THR A 349 -22.19 14.93 -0.09
N GLU A 350 -23.21 14.45 -0.81
CA GLU A 350 -23.01 13.64 -2.03
C GLU A 350 -22.17 14.37 -3.09
N ALA A 351 -22.37 15.69 -3.26
CA ALA A 351 -21.58 16.51 -4.17
C ALA A 351 -20.09 16.60 -3.73
N GLU A 352 -19.83 16.74 -2.44
CA GLU A 352 -18.47 16.73 -1.90
C GLU A 352 -17.80 15.35 -2.04
N ILE A 353 -18.56 14.26 -1.92
CA ILE A 353 -18.07 12.90 -2.19
C ILE A 353 -17.73 12.75 -3.69
N ASP A 354 -18.57 13.26 -4.60
CA ASP A 354 -18.28 13.26 -6.03
C ASP A 354 -17.01 14.07 -6.35
N ASP A 355 -16.80 15.23 -5.73
CA ASP A 355 -15.60 16.04 -5.86
C ASP A 355 -14.35 15.29 -5.34
N MET A 356 -14.45 14.61 -4.19
CA MET A 356 -13.38 13.77 -3.66
C MET A 356 -13.00 12.63 -4.60
N VAL A 357 -13.98 11.94 -5.18
CA VAL A 357 -13.75 10.86 -6.15
C VAL A 357 -13.13 11.42 -7.44
N ALA A 358 -13.57 12.61 -7.90
CA ALA A 358 -12.95 13.29 -9.03
C ALA A 358 -11.46 13.59 -8.78
N PHE A 359 -11.12 14.07 -7.58
CA PHE A 359 -9.71 14.26 -7.20
C PHE A 359 -8.94 12.94 -7.21
N LEU A 360 -9.44 11.88 -6.55
CA LEU A 360 -8.76 10.58 -6.50
C LEU A 360 -8.52 10.00 -7.90
N ALA A 361 -9.41 10.23 -8.86
CA ALA A 361 -9.24 9.80 -10.24
C ALA A 361 -8.05 10.50 -10.93
N THR A 362 -7.73 11.75 -10.54
CA THR A 362 -6.57 12.48 -11.11
C THR A 362 -5.21 11.92 -10.69
N LEU A 363 -5.16 11.01 -9.72
CA LEU A 363 -3.94 10.32 -9.28
C LEU A 363 -3.55 9.14 -10.20
N THR A 364 -4.30 8.92 -11.28
CA THR A 364 -4.04 7.87 -12.26
C THR A 364 -2.95 8.31 -13.23
N SER A 365 -1.88 7.53 -13.33
CA SER A 365 -0.77 7.75 -14.27
C SER A 365 -1.22 7.71 -15.72
N ASP A 366 -0.59 8.51 -16.58
CA ASP A 366 -0.95 8.61 -18.00
C ASP A 366 -0.92 7.24 -18.72
N ARG A 367 0.01 6.35 -18.35
CA ARG A 367 0.08 4.99 -18.90
C ARG A 367 -1.20 4.17 -18.71
N PHE A 368 -2.02 4.54 -17.72
CA PHE A 368 -3.29 3.90 -17.39
C PHE A 368 -4.51 4.80 -17.66
N ALA A 369 -4.35 5.93 -18.32
CA ALA A 369 -5.43 6.93 -18.48
C ALA A 369 -6.69 6.36 -19.15
N ALA A 370 -6.55 5.55 -20.19
CA ALA A 370 -7.70 4.92 -20.87
C ALA A 370 -8.39 3.90 -19.97
N PHE A 371 -7.63 3.06 -19.27
CA PHE A 371 -8.15 2.09 -18.32
C PHE A 371 -8.81 2.78 -17.13
N GLY A 372 -8.22 3.86 -16.60
CA GLY A 372 -8.79 4.67 -15.55
C GLY A 372 -10.16 5.26 -15.89
N LYS A 373 -10.32 5.78 -17.11
CA LYS A 373 -11.62 6.27 -17.61
C LYS A 373 -12.68 5.15 -17.63
N HIS A 374 -12.30 3.98 -18.13
CA HIS A 374 -13.17 2.80 -18.16
C HIS A 374 -13.60 2.38 -16.75
N GLU A 375 -12.66 2.23 -15.82
CA GLU A 375 -12.92 1.82 -14.45
C GLU A 375 -13.80 2.84 -13.69
N MET A 376 -13.52 4.13 -13.85
CA MET A 376 -14.35 5.17 -13.23
C MET A 376 -15.78 5.18 -13.78
N ALA A 377 -15.97 4.93 -15.08
CA ALA A 377 -17.30 4.79 -15.67
C ALA A 377 -18.04 3.54 -15.13
N ARG A 378 -17.32 2.40 -15.00
CA ARG A 378 -17.85 1.17 -14.40
C ARG A 378 -18.30 1.41 -12.95
N GLN A 379 -17.44 1.99 -12.12
CA GLN A 379 -17.73 2.28 -10.72
C GLN A 379 -18.90 3.25 -10.58
N ARG A 380 -18.97 4.31 -11.39
CA ARG A 380 -20.11 5.26 -11.40
C ARG A 380 -21.42 4.55 -11.77
N GLY A 381 -21.40 3.63 -12.72
CA GLY A 381 -22.57 2.82 -13.07
C GLY A 381 -23.04 1.90 -11.92
N GLN A 382 -22.15 1.49 -11.04
CA GLN A 382 -22.50 0.74 -9.83
C GLN A 382 -23.09 1.65 -8.73
N LYS A 383 -22.58 2.90 -8.58
CA LYS A 383 -23.16 3.90 -7.66
C LYS A 383 -24.64 4.12 -7.98
N THR A 384 -24.99 4.33 -9.24
CA THR A 384 -26.38 4.64 -9.66
C THR A 384 -27.38 3.49 -9.50
N LYS A 385 -26.89 2.25 -9.42
CA LYS A 385 -27.72 1.03 -9.26
C LYS A 385 -28.08 0.73 -7.81
N ARG A 386 -27.50 1.44 -6.85
CA ARG A 386 -27.77 1.24 -5.42
C ARG A 386 -28.98 2.06 -5.01
N PRO A 387 -29.95 1.50 -4.26
CA PRO A 387 -31.01 2.30 -3.65
C PRO A 387 -30.38 3.38 -2.77
N GLU A 388 -31.09 4.52 -2.66
CA GLU A 388 -30.76 5.58 -1.70
C GLU A 388 -30.40 4.93 -0.36
N ARG A 389 -29.16 5.13 0.09
CA ARG A 389 -28.64 4.40 1.24
C ARG A 389 -29.31 4.97 2.48
N ASP A 390 -30.23 4.24 3.04
CA ASP A 390 -30.60 4.40 4.44
C ASP A 390 -29.41 3.91 5.29
N THR A 391 -28.50 4.87 5.51
CA THR A 391 -27.15 4.62 6.02
C THR A 391 -27.15 4.21 7.49
N ASP A 392 -28.23 4.46 8.22
CA ASP A 392 -28.33 4.13 9.64
C ASP A 392 -29.05 2.80 9.86
N ALA A 393 -30.02 2.44 9.00
CA ALA A 393 -30.77 1.18 9.09
C ALA A 393 -29.92 -0.04 8.65
N ALA A 394 -29.11 0.09 7.59
CA ALA A 394 -28.27 -0.99 7.08
C ALA A 394 -27.14 -1.40 8.04
N MET A 395 -26.78 -0.56 9.02
CA MET A 395 -25.76 -0.80 10.02
C MET A 395 -26.29 -1.09 11.42
N GLY A 396 -27.60 -1.30 11.58
CA GLY A 396 -28.22 -1.61 12.88
C GLY A 396 -28.12 -0.48 13.92
N ARG A 397 -27.84 0.76 13.50
CA ARG A 397 -27.67 1.90 14.39
C ARG A 397 -28.99 2.62 14.62
N LYS A 398 -29.72 2.21 15.63
CA LYS A 398 -30.68 3.09 16.31
C LYS A 398 -29.96 3.70 17.51
N GLY A 399 -29.56 4.98 17.40
CA GLY A 399 -29.01 5.73 18.54
C GLY A 399 -27.88 6.70 18.14
N ASN A 400 -27.86 7.87 18.75
CA ASN A 400 -26.78 8.84 18.67
C ASN A 400 -25.49 8.25 19.26
N LEU A 401 -24.35 8.36 18.55
CA LEU A 401 -23.03 7.97 19.05
C LEU A 401 -22.58 8.68 20.34
N GLY A 402 -23.34 9.69 20.79
CA GLY A 402 -23.15 10.34 22.09
C GLY A 402 -23.51 9.46 23.29
N ASP A 403 -24.26 8.37 23.08
CA ASP A 403 -24.73 7.49 24.16
C ASP A 403 -23.85 6.24 24.37
N LEU A 404 -22.78 6.08 23.59
CA LEU A 404 -21.76 5.06 23.84
C LEU A 404 -20.77 5.61 24.88
N ALA A 405 -21.25 5.78 26.12
CA ALA A 405 -20.35 5.81 27.28
C ALA A 405 -19.44 4.56 27.24
N PRO A 406 -18.14 4.67 27.57
CA PRO A 406 -17.26 3.51 27.63
C PRO A 406 -17.94 2.48 28.53
N ASN A 407 -18.12 1.26 28.01
CA ASN A 407 -18.78 0.19 28.74
C ASN A 407 -18.02 -0.04 30.06
N PRO A 408 -18.59 0.30 31.24
CA PRO A 408 -17.89 0.19 32.51
C PRO A 408 -17.55 -1.26 32.88
N ASN A 409 -18.08 -2.25 32.16
CA ASN A 409 -17.80 -3.67 32.33
C ASN A 409 -16.64 -4.19 31.49
N LEU A 410 -16.03 -3.37 30.60
CA LEU A 410 -14.74 -3.67 29.97
C LEU A 410 -13.62 -3.43 30.99
N LYS A 411 -13.64 -4.16 32.08
CA LYS A 411 -12.45 -4.36 32.88
C LYS A 411 -11.42 -5.02 32.00
N ASN A 412 -10.24 -4.40 31.95
CA ASN A 412 -9.02 -4.90 31.34
C ASN A 412 -9.02 -6.44 31.35
N PRO A 413 -9.00 -7.15 30.21
CA PRO A 413 -9.07 -8.60 30.23
C PRO A 413 -7.83 -9.11 30.96
N ALA A 414 -8.02 -9.53 32.21
CA ALA A 414 -7.00 -10.18 33.00
C ALA A 414 -6.52 -11.40 32.24
N GLY A 415 -5.29 -11.34 31.69
CA GLY A 415 -4.67 -12.44 30.98
C GLY A 415 -3.89 -12.09 29.71
N ILE A 416 -4.03 -10.89 29.15
CA ILE A 416 -3.07 -10.39 28.16
C ILE A 416 -2.11 -9.50 28.94
N GLY A 417 -0.93 -10.03 29.29
CA GLY A 417 0.10 -9.31 30.01
C GLY A 417 0.48 -8.03 29.24
N VAL A 418 0.03 -6.89 29.73
CA VAL A 418 0.54 -5.60 29.28
C VAL A 418 1.94 -5.47 29.85
N ILE A 419 2.94 -5.75 29.03
CA ILE A 419 4.32 -5.33 29.33
C ILE A 419 4.35 -3.81 29.07
N LEU A 420 4.14 -3.04 30.12
CA LEU A 420 4.42 -1.60 30.09
C LEU A 420 5.94 -1.43 29.94
N PRO A 421 6.41 -0.52 29.07
CA PRO A 421 7.82 -0.16 29.06
C PRO A 421 8.21 0.44 30.40
N PRO A 422 9.45 0.22 30.87
CA PRO A 422 9.92 0.79 32.13
C PRO A 422 9.82 2.32 32.07
N LYS A 423 9.26 2.92 33.11
CA LYS A 423 9.28 4.38 33.30
C LYS A 423 10.74 4.82 33.42
N SER A 424 11.20 5.61 32.48
CA SER A 424 12.46 6.37 32.58
C SER A 424 12.31 7.52 33.55
#